data_bb81da38b5f34a5be41771fd93723cc3
#
_entry.id   bb81da38b5f34a5be41771fd93723cc3
#
_cell.length_a   1.000
_cell.length_b   1.000
_cell.length_c   1.000
_cell.angle_alpha   90.00
_cell.angle_beta   90.00
_cell.angle_gamma   90.00
#
_symmetry.space_group_name_H-M   'P 1'
#
loop_
_entity.id
_entity.type
_entity.pdbx_description
1 polymer ?
#
loop_
_entity_poly.entity_id
_entity_poly.type
_entity_poly.pdbx_seq_one_letter_code
_entity_poly.pdbx_strand_id
1 'polypeptide(L)'
;DEQFRRLLEELEASERAKNTIVLFYSDNGGPLPRAKREIMDSGTHVPFMIRFPDRRGAGTQNTSLNMFVDIPPTILSLAGIVPPSYMHGQAMYGPYKATEKRKYVFGATDRFDEQIEKRASIRSERYLYIRNYMSQQSLYRPVKFRLDMPMMQEMLRLHEEGKLDTV
;
A
#
# COMPACT_ATOMS: atom_id res chain seq x y z
N ASP A 1 -16.06 4.20 6.92
CA ASP A 1 -16.59 3.02 7.66
C ASP A 1 -18.05 2.77 7.35
N GLU A 2 -18.94 3.78 7.44
CA GLU A 2 -20.39 3.61 7.25
C GLU A 2 -20.75 3.05 5.86
N GLN A 3 -20.14 3.57 4.79
CA GLN A 3 -20.39 3.07 3.44
C GLN A 3 -19.94 1.61 3.28
N PHE A 4 -18.79 1.26 3.85
CA PHE A 4 -18.27 -0.10 3.80
C PHE A 4 -19.15 -1.06 4.62
N ARG A 5 -19.65 -0.61 5.79
CA ARG A 5 -20.60 -1.37 6.60
C ARG A 5 -21.86 -1.71 5.80
N ARG A 6 -22.47 -0.74 5.12
CA ARG A 6 -23.67 -0.96 4.28
C ARG A 6 -23.43 -1.98 3.18
N LEU A 7 -22.30 -1.88 2.46
CA LEU A 7 -21.95 -2.86 1.43
C LEU A 7 -21.83 -4.28 1.98
N LEU A 8 -21.24 -4.42 3.17
CA LEU A 8 -21.16 -5.73 3.83
C LEU A 8 -22.53 -6.26 4.26
N GLU A 9 -23.42 -5.41 4.79
CA GLU A 9 -24.78 -5.78 5.17
C GLU A 9 -25.60 -6.21 3.94
N GLU A 10 -25.51 -5.48 2.83
CA GLU A 10 -26.14 -5.84 1.56
C GLU A 10 -25.63 -7.19 1.03
N LEU A 11 -24.32 -7.43 1.11
CA LEU A 11 -23.74 -8.71 0.73
C LEU A 11 -24.26 -9.83 1.64
N GLU A 12 -24.27 -9.62 2.96
CA GLU A 12 -24.73 -10.63 3.93
C GLU A 12 -26.20 -10.99 3.77
N ALA A 13 -27.03 -10.04 3.36
CA ALA A 13 -28.45 -10.28 3.06
C ALA A 13 -28.66 -11.04 1.74
N SER A 14 -27.64 -11.21 0.91
CA SER A 14 -27.71 -11.87 -0.38
C SER A 14 -27.29 -13.35 -0.32
N GLU A 15 -27.83 -14.18 -1.23
CA GLU A 15 -27.36 -15.55 -1.42
C GLU A 15 -25.89 -15.66 -1.85
N ARG A 16 -25.32 -14.56 -2.36
CA ARG A 16 -23.93 -14.49 -2.82
C ARG A 16 -22.94 -14.48 -1.65
N ALA A 17 -23.35 -14.10 -0.44
CA ALA A 17 -22.47 -14.05 0.74
C ALA A 17 -21.68 -15.34 0.96
N LYS A 18 -22.31 -16.49 0.68
CA LYS A 18 -21.71 -17.82 0.86
C LYS A 18 -20.58 -18.14 -0.10
N ASN A 19 -20.45 -17.38 -1.20
CA ASN A 19 -19.46 -17.60 -2.26
C ASN A 19 -18.73 -16.33 -2.68
N THR A 20 -18.64 -15.35 -1.79
CA THR A 20 -17.95 -14.08 -2.08
C THR A 20 -16.79 -13.86 -1.12
N ILE A 21 -15.60 -13.68 -1.68
CA ILE A 21 -14.43 -13.21 -0.95
C ILE A 21 -14.37 -11.68 -1.09
N VAL A 22 -14.22 -10.97 0.01
CA VAL A 22 -14.11 -9.52 0.03
C VAL A 22 -12.64 -9.15 0.27
N LEU A 23 -12.09 -8.34 -0.63
CA LEU A 23 -10.78 -7.70 -0.47
C LEU A 23 -11.01 -6.20 -0.28
N PHE A 24 -10.49 -5.66 0.81
CA PHE A 24 -10.52 -4.23 1.09
C PHE A 24 -9.09 -3.73 1.32
N TYR A 25 -8.69 -2.73 0.56
CA TYR A 25 -7.36 -2.14 0.68
C TYR A 25 -7.33 -0.70 0.15
N SER A 26 -6.31 0.05 0.57
CA SER A 26 -5.98 1.35 -0.04
C SER A 26 -4.91 1.18 -1.10
N ASP A 27 -4.93 1.98 -2.14
CA ASP A 27 -3.92 1.99 -3.21
C ASP A 27 -2.59 2.62 -2.78
N ASN A 28 -2.63 3.55 -1.83
CA ASN A 28 -1.48 4.26 -1.29
C ASN A 28 -1.81 4.87 0.08
N GLY A 29 -0.81 5.48 0.71
CA GLY A 29 -0.98 6.24 1.95
C GLY A 29 -1.91 7.44 1.78
N GLY A 30 -2.45 7.94 2.89
CA GLY A 30 -3.39 9.06 2.91
C GLY A 30 -2.80 10.35 2.32
N PRO A 31 -3.66 11.37 2.04
CA PRO A 31 -3.25 12.64 1.45
C PRO A 31 -2.56 13.54 2.50
N LEU A 32 -1.50 13.05 3.09
CA LEU A 32 -0.71 13.74 4.11
C LEU A 32 0.73 13.94 3.62
N PRO A 33 1.47 14.90 4.19
CA PRO A 33 2.91 15.00 3.99
C PRO A 33 3.60 13.67 4.31
N ARG A 34 4.55 13.25 3.49
CA ARG A 34 5.31 12.00 3.64
C ARG A 34 4.48 10.71 3.51
N ALA A 35 3.22 10.76 3.08
CA ALA A 35 2.38 9.57 2.91
C ALA A 35 2.08 9.31 1.42
N LYS A 36 1.08 9.96 0.84
CA LYS A 36 0.77 9.78 -0.58
C LYS A 36 1.98 10.09 -1.46
N ARG A 37 2.27 9.23 -2.45
CA ARG A 37 3.39 9.29 -3.39
C ARG A 37 4.78 9.01 -2.80
N GLU A 38 4.87 8.68 -1.52
CA GLU A 38 6.15 8.35 -0.90
C GLU A 38 6.39 6.84 -0.86
N ILE A 39 7.66 6.44 -0.96
CA ILE A 39 8.10 5.05 -0.83
C ILE A 39 8.50 4.67 0.61
N MET A 40 8.09 5.51 1.57
CA MET A 40 8.16 5.25 3.00
C MET A 40 6.96 4.40 3.46
N ASP A 41 7.04 3.83 4.65
CA ASP A 41 5.94 3.04 5.23
C ASP A 41 4.61 3.79 5.24
N SER A 42 4.62 5.09 5.54
CA SER A 42 3.41 5.93 5.50
C SER A 42 2.75 6.03 4.12
N GLY A 43 3.49 5.78 3.04
CA GLY A 43 2.97 5.77 1.68
C GLY A 43 2.68 4.37 1.13
N THR A 44 3.37 3.35 1.63
CA THR A 44 3.35 2.00 1.06
C THR A 44 2.79 0.92 1.98
N HIS A 45 2.82 1.11 3.30
CA HIS A 45 2.22 0.18 4.26
C HIS A 45 0.74 0.52 4.44
N VAL A 46 -0.06 0.08 3.49
CA VAL A 46 -1.49 0.39 3.41
C VAL A 46 -2.34 -0.66 4.14
N PRO A 47 -3.54 -0.29 4.62
CA PRO A 47 -4.52 -1.26 5.09
C PRO A 47 -4.83 -2.29 4.02
N PHE A 48 -4.81 -3.56 4.39
CA PHE A 48 -5.20 -4.67 3.52
C PHE A 48 -5.95 -5.73 4.33
N MET A 49 -7.18 -5.99 3.97
CA MET A 49 -8.05 -6.95 4.66
C MET A 49 -8.66 -7.92 3.68
N ILE A 50 -8.75 -9.19 4.08
CA ILE A 50 -9.45 -10.24 3.33
C ILE A 50 -10.50 -10.85 4.24
N ARG A 51 -11.74 -10.94 3.75
CA ARG A 51 -12.82 -11.68 4.39
C ARG A 51 -13.20 -12.86 3.51
N PHE A 52 -13.10 -14.04 4.05
CA PHE A 52 -13.58 -15.27 3.42
C PHE A 52 -15.03 -15.56 3.78
N PRO A 53 -15.83 -16.22 2.90
CA PRO A 53 -17.22 -16.55 3.18
C PRO A 53 -17.38 -17.51 4.37
N ASP A 54 -16.44 -18.42 4.55
CA ASP A 54 -16.37 -19.38 5.67
C ASP A 54 -15.76 -18.78 6.94
N ARG A 55 -15.44 -17.48 6.94
CA ARG A 55 -14.82 -16.74 8.05
C ARG A 55 -13.49 -17.31 8.54
N ARG A 56 -12.82 -18.18 7.75
CA ARG A 56 -11.50 -18.70 8.14
C ARG A 56 -10.53 -17.54 8.37
N GLY A 57 -9.75 -17.64 9.44
CA GLY A 57 -8.79 -16.62 9.82
C GLY A 57 -9.40 -15.31 10.32
N ALA A 58 -10.70 -15.26 10.64
CA ALA A 58 -11.32 -14.06 11.19
C ALA A 58 -10.61 -13.61 12.48
N GLY A 59 -10.34 -12.29 12.59
CA GLY A 59 -9.65 -11.71 13.74
C GLY A 59 -8.14 -11.96 13.80
N THR A 60 -7.56 -12.66 12.81
CA THR A 60 -6.10 -12.84 12.75
C THR A 60 -5.42 -11.71 12.03
N GLN A 61 -4.14 -11.47 12.37
CA GLN A 61 -3.25 -10.55 11.67
C GLN A 61 -2.17 -11.34 10.94
N ASN A 62 -1.92 -10.97 9.69
CA ASN A 62 -0.82 -11.51 8.88
C ASN A 62 0.23 -10.41 8.70
N THR A 63 1.41 -10.63 9.24
CA THR A 63 2.56 -9.70 9.19
C THR A 63 3.51 -9.99 8.02
N SER A 64 3.17 -10.93 7.13
CA SER A 64 4.01 -11.25 5.98
C SER A 64 4.11 -10.06 5.02
N LEU A 65 5.30 -9.88 4.44
CA LEU A 65 5.52 -8.87 3.41
C LEU A 65 4.80 -9.27 2.12
N ASN A 66 3.94 -8.38 1.64
CA ASN A 66 3.19 -8.56 0.40
C ASN A 66 3.31 -7.31 -0.47
N MET A 67 3.08 -7.48 -1.76
CA MET A 67 3.07 -6.40 -2.74
C MET A 67 1.77 -6.44 -3.55
N PHE A 68 1.37 -5.33 -4.17
CA PHE A 68 0.18 -5.32 -5.03
C PHE A 68 0.26 -6.28 -6.21
N VAL A 69 1.46 -6.57 -6.70
CA VAL A 69 1.68 -7.59 -7.74
C VAL A 69 1.27 -9.01 -7.28
N ASP A 70 1.07 -9.22 -5.98
CA ASP A 70 0.63 -10.50 -5.41
C ASP A 70 -0.90 -10.68 -5.46
N ILE A 71 -1.66 -9.59 -5.68
CA ILE A 71 -3.13 -9.64 -5.74
C ILE A 71 -3.63 -10.45 -6.93
N PRO A 72 -3.21 -10.21 -8.18
CA PRO A 72 -3.69 -10.98 -9.33
C PRO A 72 -3.44 -12.50 -9.21
N PRO A 73 -2.24 -13.00 -8.90
CA PRO A 73 -2.03 -14.43 -8.72
C PRO A 73 -2.81 -15.00 -7.51
N THR A 74 -3.06 -14.18 -6.48
CA THR A 74 -3.90 -14.60 -5.35
C THR A 74 -5.35 -14.80 -5.78
N ILE A 75 -5.92 -13.88 -6.58
CA ILE A 75 -7.28 -14.00 -7.10
C ILE A 75 -7.42 -15.25 -7.95
N LEU A 76 -6.47 -15.50 -8.87
CA LEU A 76 -6.46 -16.71 -9.70
C LEU A 76 -6.37 -17.97 -8.83
N SER A 77 -5.46 -17.98 -7.87
CA SER A 77 -5.30 -19.11 -6.95
C SER A 77 -6.58 -19.39 -6.15
N LEU A 78 -7.25 -18.35 -5.66
CA LEU A 78 -8.52 -18.48 -4.93
C LEU A 78 -9.65 -19.01 -5.84
N ALA A 79 -9.60 -18.72 -7.14
CA ALA A 79 -10.52 -19.28 -8.14
C ALA A 79 -10.13 -20.68 -8.61
N GLY A 80 -9.07 -21.30 -8.05
CA GLY A 80 -8.59 -22.61 -8.48
C GLY A 80 -7.83 -22.59 -9.82
N ILE A 81 -7.46 -21.43 -10.32
CA ILE A 81 -6.74 -21.26 -11.59
C ILE A 81 -5.25 -21.12 -11.31
N VAL A 82 -4.43 -21.87 -12.05
CA VAL A 82 -2.96 -21.78 -11.97
C VAL A 82 -2.51 -20.38 -12.41
N PRO A 83 -1.83 -19.60 -11.56
CA PRO A 83 -1.28 -18.32 -12.01
C PRO A 83 -0.24 -18.51 -13.13
N PRO A 84 -0.33 -17.76 -14.24
CA PRO A 84 0.64 -17.82 -15.32
C PRO A 84 2.06 -17.50 -14.85
N SER A 85 3.06 -18.18 -15.42
CA SER A 85 4.46 -18.04 -15.04
C SER A 85 5.07 -16.65 -15.30
N TYR A 86 4.46 -15.83 -16.14
CA TYR A 86 4.90 -14.45 -16.39
C TYR A 86 4.50 -13.47 -15.28
N MET A 87 3.65 -13.88 -14.34
CA MET A 87 3.29 -13.04 -13.20
C MET A 87 4.43 -13.00 -12.19
N HIS A 88 4.89 -11.81 -11.85
CA HIS A 88 5.98 -11.59 -10.89
C HIS A 88 5.52 -11.72 -9.42
N GLY A 89 4.23 -11.66 -9.17
CA GLY A 89 3.63 -11.78 -7.85
C GLY A 89 3.57 -13.23 -7.37
N GLN A 90 3.35 -13.39 -6.07
CA GLN A 90 3.17 -14.68 -5.40
C GLN A 90 1.76 -14.76 -4.83
N ALA A 91 1.06 -15.86 -5.07
CA ALA A 91 -0.26 -16.05 -4.47
C ALA A 91 -0.16 -16.14 -2.93
N MET A 92 -0.91 -15.29 -2.24
CA MET A 92 -0.97 -15.25 -0.77
C MET A 92 -1.90 -16.33 -0.20
N TYR A 93 -2.90 -16.72 -0.95
CA TYR A 93 -3.95 -17.66 -0.55
C TYR A 93 -4.36 -18.60 -1.71
N GLY A 94 -5.11 -19.65 -1.39
CA GLY A 94 -5.61 -20.62 -2.36
C GLY A 94 -4.68 -21.82 -2.57
N PRO A 95 -5.04 -22.75 -3.47
CA PRO A 95 -4.28 -23.98 -3.71
C PRO A 95 -2.88 -23.73 -4.29
N TYR A 96 -2.66 -22.59 -4.93
CA TYR A 96 -1.36 -22.20 -5.50
C TYR A 96 -0.63 -21.15 -4.66
N LYS A 97 -0.96 -21.07 -3.37
CA LYS A 97 -0.25 -20.20 -2.42
C LYS A 97 1.25 -20.51 -2.43
N ALA A 98 2.07 -19.45 -2.44
CA ALA A 98 3.51 -19.58 -2.32
C ALA A 98 3.92 -20.30 -1.03
N THR A 99 4.87 -21.24 -1.14
CA THR A 99 5.40 -22.01 -0.02
C THR A 99 6.43 -21.22 0.78
N GLU A 100 7.16 -20.35 0.10
CA GLU A 100 8.19 -19.51 0.72
C GLU A 100 7.65 -18.12 1.05
N LYS A 101 7.97 -17.65 2.26
CA LYS A 101 7.68 -16.28 2.66
C LYS A 101 8.58 -15.30 1.91
N ARG A 102 8.00 -14.21 1.45
CA ARG A 102 8.76 -13.10 0.88
C ARG A 102 9.65 -12.46 1.94
N LYS A 103 10.95 -12.35 1.65
CA LYS A 103 11.94 -11.73 2.54
C LYS A 103 12.01 -10.22 2.36
N TYR A 104 11.73 -9.74 1.15
CA TYR A 104 11.85 -8.33 0.77
C TYR A 104 10.71 -7.89 -0.12
N VAL A 105 10.29 -6.64 0.04
CA VAL A 105 9.45 -5.93 -0.92
C VAL A 105 10.20 -4.70 -1.42
N PHE A 106 9.86 -4.26 -2.62
CA PHE A 106 10.56 -3.22 -3.35
C PHE A 106 9.61 -2.08 -3.71
N GLY A 107 10.14 -0.86 -3.69
CA GLY A 107 9.46 0.33 -4.17
C GLY A 107 10.39 1.15 -5.04
N ALA A 108 9.82 1.90 -5.97
CA ALA A 108 10.58 2.81 -6.79
C ALA A 108 9.72 4.02 -7.17
N THR A 109 10.38 5.15 -7.38
CA THR A 109 9.80 6.35 -7.98
C THR A 109 10.84 6.99 -8.88
N ASP A 110 10.44 7.41 -10.08
CA ASP A 110 11.26 8.14 -11.04
C ASP A 110 10.64 9.49 -11.40
N ARG A 111 9.40 9.72 -10.96
CA ARG A 111 8.67 10.98 -11.11
C ARG A 111 7.73 11.19 -9.93
N PHE A 112 7.61 12.41 -9.50
CA PHE A 112 6.72 12.85 -8.45
C PHE A 112 5.81 13.95 -9.01
N ASP A 113 4.69 13.56 -9.61
CA ASP A 113 3.80 14.40 -10.43
C ASP A 113 4.59 15.15 -11.52
N GLU A 114 4.69 16.49 -11.45
CA GLU A 114 5.46 17.32 -12.38
C GLU A 114 6.97 17.33 -12.10
N GLN A 115 7.42 16.82 -10.96
CA GLN A 115 8.83 16.81 -10.57
C GLN A 115 9.53 15.51 -10.98
N ILE A 116 10.73 15.63 -11.56
CA ILE A 116 11.59 14.48 -11.81
C ILE A 116 12.19 14.03 -10.48
N GLU A 117 12.14 12.74 -10.24
CA GLU A 117 12.70 12.13 -9.04
C GLU A 117 13.27 10.74 -9.37
N LYS A 118 14.24 10.27 -8.59
CA LYS A 118 14.72 8.89 -8.70
C LYS A 118 15.09 8.34 -7.34
N ARG A 119 14.23 7.52 -6.79
CA ARG A 119 14.47 6.78 -5.55
C ARG A 119 14.06 5.31 -5.72
N ALA A 120 14.73 4.43 -4.98
CA ALA A 120 14.33 3.03 -4.85
C ALA A 120 14.37 2.63 -3.38
N SER A 121 13.51 1.71 -3.00
CA SER A 121 13.49 1.16 -1.64
C SER A 121 13.50 -0.36 -1.65
N ILE A 122 14.07 -0.91 -0.58
CA ILE A 122 13.95 -2.32 -0.21
C ILE A 122 13.52 -2.40 1.25
N ARG A 123 12.47 -3.17 1.51
CA ARG A 123 11.89 -3.37 2.83
C ARG A 123 12.01 -4.82 3.24
N SER A 124 12.62 -5.08 4.39
CA SER A 124 12.55 -6.37 5.11
C SER A 124 11.49 -6.26 6.24
N GLU A 125 11.30 -7.32 7.01
CA GLU A 125 10.40 -7.27 8.18
C GLU A 125 10.77 -6.16 9.17
N ARG A 126 12.07 -5.87 9.33
CA ARG A 126 12.58 -4.93 10.33
C ARG A 126 13.05 -3.60 9.76
N TYR A 127 13.66 -3.59 8.56
CA TYR A 127 14.35 -2.43 8.02
C TYR A 127 13.77 -1.98 6.69
N LEU A 128 13.67 -0.68 6.51
CA LEU A 128 13.44 -0.03 5.23
C LEU A 128 14.69 0.75 4.85
N TYR A 129 15.30 0.40 3.72
CA TYR A 129 16.39 1.16 3.11
C TYR A 129 15.90 1.89 1.88
N ILE A 130 16.18 3.18 1.78
CA ILE A 130 15.82 4.01 0.63
C ILE A 130 17.10 4.60 0.04
N ARG A 131 17.34 4.34 -1.23
CA ARG A 131 18.41 4.97 -2.00
C ARG A 131 17.85 6.14 -2.80
N ASN A 132 18.35 7.35 -2.52
CA ASN A 132 18.07 8.54 -3.32
C ASN A 132 19.19 8.72 -4.35
N TYR A 133 18.85 8.64 -5.64
CA TYR A 133 19.80 8.84 -6.74
C TYR A 133 19.96 10.31 -7.15
N MET A 134 19.15 11.19 -6.55
CA MET A 134 19.18 12.64 -6.78
C MET A 134 19.44 13.38 -5.47
N SER A 135 20.52 12.99 -4.77
CA SER A 135 20.86 13.46 -3.41
C SER A 135 21.10 14.97 -3.30
N GLN A 136 21.38 15.64 -4.42
CA GLN A 136 21.54 17.10 -4.46
C GLN A 136 20.20 17.86 -4.40
N GLN A 137 19.09 17.16 -4.49
CA GLN A 137 17.77 17.76 -4.43
C GLN A 137 17.11 17.44 -3.08
N SER A 138 16.32 18.38 -2.56
CA SER A 138 15.54 18.16 -1.35
C SER A 138 14.64 16.93 -1.49
N LEU A 139 14.47 16.19 -0.40
CA LEU A 139 13.49 15.10 -0.33
C LEU A 139 12.05 15.63 -0.45
N TYR A 140 11.82 16.86 0.02
CA TYR A 140 10.57 17.55 -0.24
C TYR A 140 10.53 18.03 -1.69
N ARG A 141 9.48 17.61 -2.42
CA ARG A 141 9.20 18.06 -3.78
C ARG A 141 8.00 19.02 -3.77
N PRO A 142 8.18 20.26 -4.23
CA PRO A 142 7.09 21.23 -4.31
C PRO A 142 6.19 20.90 -5.51
N VAL A 143 5.24 20.01 -5.32
CA VAL A 143 4.24 19.67 -6.33
C VAL A 143 2.93 20.35 -6.01
N LYS A 144 2.17 20.72 -7.04
CA LYS A 144 0.91 21.48 -6.89
C LYS A 144 -0.04 20.84 -5.88
N PHE A 145 -0.23 19.52 -5.96
CA PHE A 145 -1.08 18.79 -5.03
C PHE A 145 -0.72 19.03 -3.55
N ARG A 146 0.57 19.10 -3.22
CA ARG A 146 1.03 19.37 -1.85
C ARG A 146 0.88 20.85 -1.49
N LEU A 147 1.23 21.73 -2.42
CA LEU A 147 1.14 23.18 -2.19
C LEU A 147 -0.28 23.66 -1.96
N ASP A 148 -1.27 22.98 -2.54
CA ASP A 148 -2.69 23.28 -2.36
C ASP A 148 -3.24 22.80 -0.99
N MET A 149 -2.47 22.01 -0.22
CA MET A 149 -2.90 21.50 1.08
C MET A 149 -2.68 22.53 2.19
N PRO A 150 -3.71 22.94 2.95
CA PRO A 150 -3.57 23.94 4.03
C PRO A 150 -2.49 23.56 5.07
N MET A 151 -2.40 22.28 5.40
CA MET A 151 -1.37 21.77 6.30
C MET A 151 0.05 22.01 5.76
N MET A 152 0.27 21.80 4.46
CA MET A 152 1.58 22.04 3.85
C MET A 152 1.91 23.52 3.79
N GLN A 153 0.93 24.36 3.49
CA GLN A 153 1.10 25.83 3.51
C GLN A 153 1.53 26.30 4.89
N GLU A 154 0.88 25.80 5.95
CA GLU A 154 1.26 26.14 7.31
C GLU A 154 2.65 25.60 7.68
N MET A 155 2.99 24.38 7.30
CA MET A 155 4.35 23.84 7.53
C MET A 155 5.43 24.66 6.83
N LEU A 156 5.21 25.08 5.58
CA LEU A 156 6.15 25.93 4.87
C LEU A 156 6.30 27.31 5.51
N ARG A 157 5.19 27.92 5.93
CA ARG A 157 5.20 29.18 6.68
C ARG A 157 6.02 29.08 7.97
N LEU A 158 5.79 28.02 8.76
CA LEU A 158 6.54 27.77 10.00
C LEU A 158 8.01 27.50 9.74
N HIS A 159 8.33 26.84 8.63
CA HIS A 159 9.72 26.63 8.22
C HIS A 159 10.43 27.95 7.90
N GLU A 160 9.80 28.82 7.12
CA GLU A 160 10.33 30.15 6.78
C GLU A 160 10.52 31.03 8.01
N GLU A 161 9.65 30.89 9.00
CA GLU A 161 9.74 31.60 10.29
C GLU A 161 10.72 30.97 11.29
N GLY A 162 11.36 29.84 10.93
CA GLY A 162 12.29 29.12 11.82
C GLY A 162 11.61 28.50 13.05
N LYS A 163 10.29 28.22 12.97
CA LYS A 163 9.46 27.70 14.06
C LYS A 163 9.21 26.18 14.00
N LEU A 164 9.73 25.49 13.01
CA LEU A 164 9.68 24.02 12.99
C LEU A 164 10.75 23.45 13.90
N ASP A 165 10.36 22.48 14.70
CA ASP A 165 11.30 21.72 15.53
C ASP A 165 12.26 20.92 14.63
N THR A 166 13.51 20.84 15.07
CA THR A 166 14.51 19.94 14.50
C THR A 166 14.24 18.54 15.01
N VAL A 167 13.54 17.72 14.22
CA VAL A 167 13.36 16.28 14.49
C VAL A 167 14.33 15.50 13.65
#